data_2a96d7048a26e87d555c08addeccc938
#
_entry.id   2a96d7048a26e87d555c08addeccc938
#
_cell.length_a   1.000
_cell.length_b   1.000
_cell.length_c   1.000
_cell.angle_alpha   90.00
_cell.angle_beta   90.00
_cell.angle_gamma   90.00
#
_symmetry.space_group_name_H-M   'P 1'
#
loop_
_entity.id
_entity.type
_entity.pdbx_description
1 polymer ?
#
loop_
_entity_poly.entity_id
_entity_poly.type
_entity_poly.pdbx_seq_one_letter_code
_entity_poly.pdbx_strand_id
1 'polypeptide(L)'
;MTGTEAACAEITRRGAGQVVLDEAQRLKASSDWSRMSPVLAEKVPPGRYVADAVVRPATGQDVATILQVAFEHDVPVTPRGAGTGNYGQATPFDGGILLDLRPLTDVAIGEDTVTVGAGVRFSAVDKVLRPAGRDIWMFPSTKTSTIGGFVGGGSAGTGSIEHGTSSDGFVVSATIAPCDGSGELFTVRGADLAPYIHTYGVTGVLVEVEVRTDPAREWVSVYAAYDSYAGLAAGLAAMADVRPLPRLVSGDEPPLVASLPASVPLDPESFSLRIIAESTSMEQVRDAVAQTGGTVVGELTDYVEGDRLSGMSYNHPVWFFQRAHPDETWFHMETSGQVVVDDPAAVRALYDGPVYLHLEQFARGPGGMLVAGYTTEEAVLAGMPRMDEIGLGVHSPHQWYVDRNVELAIETAKRTDPKGLLNRGKLVATPPVDTRVNIGVRS
;
A
#
# COMPACT_ATOMS: atom_id res chain seq x y z
N MET A 1 34.50 -16.91 6.28
CA MET A 1 33.58 -16.36 5.30
C MET A 1 32.18 -16.75 5.76
N THR A 2 31.31 -15.77 6.00
CA THR A 2 29.90 -16.05 6.35
C THR A 2 29.15 -16.62 5.15
N GLY A 3 27.97 -17.22 5.36
CA GLY A 3 27.13 -17.69 4.26
C GLY A 3 26.81 -16.57 3.25
N THR A 4 26.51 -15.38 3.75
CA THR A 4 26.23 -14.20 2.92
C THR A 4 27.46 -13.73 2.12
N GLU A 5 28.64 -13.73 2.70
CA GLU A 5 29.87 -13.38 1.95
C GLU A 5 30.14 -14.37 0.82
N ALA A 6 29.97 -15.68 1.08
CA ALA A 6 30.13 -16.71 0.07
C ALA A 6 29.07 -16.57 -1.05
N ALA A 7 27.82 -16.33 -0.70
CA ALA A 7 26.75 -16.09 -1.66
C ALA A 7 27.03 -14.83 -2.52
N CYS A 8 27.46 -13.72 -1.93
CA CYS A 8 27.81 -12.50 -2.65
C CYS A 8 28.96 -12.71 -3.65
N ALA A 9 29.98 -13.47 -3.26
CA ALA A 9 31.10 -13.83 -4.14
C ALA A 9 30.59 -14.67 -5.33
N GLU A 10 29.72 -15.65 -5.09
CA GLU A 10 29.14 -16.50 -6.12
C GLU A 10 28.20 -15.71 -7.06
N ILE A 11 27.34 -14.84 -6.53
CA ILE A 11 26.48 -13.93 -7.34
C ILE A 11 27.35 -13.07 -8.27
N THR A 12 28.44 -12.50 -7.74
CA THR A 12 29.38 -11.71 -8.53
C THR A 12 30.04 -12.56 -9.61
N ARG A 13 30.46 -13.78 -9.31
CA ARG A 13 31.06 -14.73 -10.26
C ARG A 13 30.09 -15.13 -11.38
N ARG A 14 28.81 -15.31 -11.07
CA ARG A 14 27.76 -15.64 -12.05
C ARG A 14 27.28 -14.39 -12.84
N GLY A 15 27.71 -13.19 -12.45
CA GLY A 15 27.31 -11.93 -13.09
C GLY A 15 25.82 -11.57 -12.88
N ALA A 16 25.18 -12.10 -11.83
CA ALA A 16 23.76 -11.96 -11.58
C ALA A 16 23.40 -10.71 -10.77
N GLY A 17 23.94 -9.55 -11.17
CA GLY A 17 23.60 -8.26 -10.57
C GLY A 17 24.73 -7.60 -9.80
N GLN A 18 24.48 -6.36 -9.34
CA GLN A 18 25.42 -5.56 -8.56
C GLN A 18 25.32 -5.87 -7.08
N VAL A 19 26.40 -6.35 -6.46
CA VAL A 19 26.53 -6.51 -5.00
C VAL A 19 27.03 -5.20 -4.38
N VAL A 20 26.34 -4.72 -3.35
CA VAL A 20 26.64 -3.49 -2.60
C VAL A 20 26.84 -3.82 -1.13
N LEU A 21 28.05 -3.59 -0.63
CA LEU A 21 28.48 -3.84 0.76
C LEU A 21 28.65 -2.55 1.57
N ASP A 22 28.51 -1.40 0.95
CA ASP A 22 28.61 -0.08 1.60
C ASP A 22 27.56 0.05 2.72
N GLU A 23 28.04 0.38 3.92
CA GLU A 23 27.22 0.40 5.14
C GLU A 23 26.07 1.42 5.05
N ALA A 24 26.33 2.62 4.53
CA ALA A 24 25.31 3.67 4.43
C ALA A 24 24.19 3.27 3.46
N GLN A 25 24.54 2.61 2.34
CA GLN A 25 23.55 2.10 1.40
C GLN A 25 22.75 0.92 1.96
N ARG A 26 23.39 0.00 2.71
CA ARG A 26 22.73 -1.12 3.39
C ARG A 26 21.74 -0.60 4.42
N LEU A 27 22.17 0.32 5.30
CA LEU A 27 21.33 0.95 6.32
C LEU A 27 20.12 1.64 5.70
N LYS A 28 20.32 2.46 4.66
CA LYS A 28 19.25 3.15 3.93
C LYS A 28 18.28 2.17 3.28
N ALA A 29 18.79 1.11 2.66
CA ALA A 29 17.95 0.11 1.99
C ALA A 29 17.15 -0.74 2.98
N SER A 30 17.64 -0.96 4.20
CA SER A 30 17.02 -1.82 5.21
C SER A 30 15.89 -1.16 6.00
N SER A 31 15.51 0.07 5.66
CA SER A 31 14.44 0.82 6.34
C SER A 31 13.28 1.08 5.39
N ASP A 32 12.07 1.03 5.91
CA ASP A 32 10.83 1.48 5.26
C ASP A 32 10.12 2.56 6.10
N TRP A 33 8.81 2.77 5.90
CA TRP A 33 8.04 3.78 6.63
C TRP A 33 7.32 3.23 7.87
N SER A 34 7.68 2.05 8.38
CA SER A 34 7.08 1.42 9.57
C SER A 34 7.06 2.31 10.82
N ARG A 35 7.93 3.32 10.87
CA ARG A 35 7.94 4.33 11.94
C ARG A 35 6.67 5.20 12.03
N MET A 36 5.77 5.16 11.05
CA MET A 36 4.44 5.78 11.15
C MET A 36 3.58 5.09 12.22
N SER A 37 3.84 3.83 12.51
CA SER A 37 3.28 3.13 13.65
C SER A 37 4.20 3.30 14.85
N PRO A 38 3.74 3.90 15.97
CA PRO A 38 4.54 4.00 17.18
C PRO A 38 4.92 2.62 17.74
N VAL A 39 4.04 1.64 17.64
CA VAL A 39 4.31 0.24 18.02
C VAL A 39 5.48 -0.35 17.21
N LEU A 40 5.47 -0.13 15.89
CA LEU A 40 6.57 -0.61 15.05
C LEU A 40 7.84 0.23 15.21
N ALA A 41 7.72 1.52 15.48
CA ALA A 41 8.87 2.38 15.75
C ALA A 41 9.68 1.90 16.97
N GLU A 42 9.02 1.36 18.00
CA GLU A 42 9.65 0.77 19.17
C GLU A 42 10.30 -0.61 18.85
N LYS A 43 9.61 -1.44 18.06
CA LYS A 43 10.05 -2.80 17.73
C LYS A 43 11.08 -2.85 16.61
N VAL A 44 11.01 -1.94 15.66
CA VAL A 44 11.82 -1.86 14.44
C VAL A 44 12.51 -0.50 14.34
N PRO A 45 13.27 -0.07 15.39
CA PRO A 45 13.95 1.22 15.33
C PRO A 45 15.00 1.23 14.21
N PRO A 46 15.27 2.42 13.62
CA PRO A 46 16.26 2.55 12.56
C PRO A 46 17.61 1.93 12.93
N GLY A 47 18.17 1.15 12.02
CA GLY A 47 19.48 0.51 12.20
C GLY A 47 19.49 -0.78 13.03
N ARG A 48 18.36 -1.20 13.60
CA ARG A 48 18.30 -2.48 14.34
C ARG A 48 18.41 -3.70 13.42
N TYR A 49 17.75 -3.65 12.29
CA TYR A 49 17.72 -4.74 11.31
C TYR A 49 18.33 -4.24 10.01
N VAL A 50 19.53 -4.70 9.69
CA VAL A 50 20.29 -4.27 8.51
C VAL A 50 20.73 -5.49 7.73
N ALA A 51 20.47 -5.50 6.42
CA ALA A 51 20.95 -6.55 5.54
C ALA A 51 22.49 -6.57 5.49
N ASP A 52 23.08 -7.76 5.35
CA ASP A 52 24.53 -7.93 5.21
C ASP A 52 25.01 -7.43 3.84
N ALA A 53 24.16 -7.54 2.82
CA ALA A 53 24.41 -7.04 1.48
C ALA A 53 23.12 -6.54 0.81
N VAL A 54 23.25 -5.57 -0.11
CA VAL A 54 22.19 -5.23 -1.07
C VAL A 54 22.61 -5.75 -2.43
N VAL A 55 21.69 -6.48 -3.10
CA VAL A 55 21.94 -6.99 -4.46
C VAL A 55 20.91 -6.40 -5.41
N ARG A 56 21.38 -5.87 -6.53
CA ARG A 56 20.57 -5.21 -7.57
C ARG A 56 20.63 -6.03 -8.86
N PRO A 57 19.62 -6.84 -9.16
CA PRO A 57 19.51 -7.59 -10.42
C PRO A 57 19.24 -6.61 -11.59
N ALA A 58 19.70 -6.95 -12.78
CA ALA A 58 19.38 -6.23 -14.00
C ALA A 58 18.18 -6.86 -14.75
N THR A 59 17.97 -8.15 -14.56
CA THR A 59 16.93 -8.94 -15.26
C THR A 59 16.17 -9.85 -14.29
N GLY A 60 15.00 -10.35 -14.71
CA GLY A 60 14.28 -11.37 -13.95
C GLY A 60 15.09 -12.67 -13.77
N GLN A 61 15.89 -13.03 -14.77
CA GLN A 61 16.77 -14.22 -14.68
C GLN A 61 17.90 -14.01 -13.64
N ASP A 62 18.39 -12.78 -13.48
CA ASP A 62 19.34 -12.49 -12.39
C ASP A 62 18.69 -12.72 -11.02
N VAL A 63 17.41 -12.35 -10.85
CA VAL A 63 16.67 -12.62 -9.62
C VAL A 63 16.63 -14.12 -9.34
N ALA A 64 16.26 -14.94 -10.33
CA ALA A 64 16.22 -16.40 -10.19
C ALA A 64 17.60 -16.97 -9.81
N THR A 65 18.67 -16.47 -10.44
CA THR A 65 20.04 -16.88 -10.15
C THR A 65 20.47 -16.47 -8.73
N ILE A 66 20.12 -15.26 -8.28
CA ILE A 66 20.41 -14.78 -6.92
C ILE A 66 19.69 -15.65 -5.89
N LEU A 67 18.40 -15.98 -6.13
CA LEU A 67 17.63 -16.85 -5.22
C LEU A 67 18.15 -18.29 -5.20
N GLN A 68 18.61 -18.82 -6.33
CA GLN A 68 19.28 -20.11 -6.39
C GLN A 68 20.55 -20.10 -5.53
N VAL A 69 21.41 -19.09 -5.66
CA VAL A 69 22.62 -18.96 -4.85
C VAL A 69 22.27 -18.80 -3.36
N ALA A 70 21.26 -17.98 -3.03
CA ALA A 70 20.80 -17.82 -1.67
C ALA A 70 20.32 -19.15 -1.07
N PHE A 71 19.61 -19.96 -1.85
CA PHE A 71 19.19 -21.30 -1.47
C PHE A 71 20.39 -22.25 -1.24
N GLU A 72 21.38 -22.24 -2.14
CA GLU A 72 22.59 -23.06 -2.04
C GLU A 72 23.41 -22.74 -0.78
N HIS A 73 23.40 -21.49 -0.33
CA HIS A 73 24.17 -20.98 0.81
C HIS A 73 23.36 -20.77 2.10
N ASP A 74 22.06 -21.13 2.14
CA ASP A 74 21.13 -20.93 3.26
C ASP A 74 21.06 -19.46 3.73
N VAL A 75 21.06 -18.50 2.77
CA VAL A 75 21.07 -17.05 3.05
C VAL A 75 19.66 -16.49 2.96
N PRO A 76 19.16 -15.79 4.01
CA PRO A 76 17.89 -15.08 3.95
C PRO A 76 17.88 -13.98 2.87
N VAL A 77 16.71 -13.81 2.20
CA VAL A 77 16.52 -12.79 1.19
C VAL A 77 15.27 -11.97 1.46
N THR A 78 15.42 -10.65 1.56
CA THR A 78 14.30 -9.72 1.68
C THR A 78 14.10 -8.96 0.37
N PRO A 79 13.02 -9.20 -0.39
CA PRO A 79 12.75 -8.45 -1.61
C PRO A 79 12.28 -7.03 -1.28
N ARG A 80 12.68 -6.06 -2.11
CA ARG A 80 12.35 -4.65 -1.94
C ARG A 80 12.15 -3.94 -3.27
N GLY A 81 11.05 -3.19 -3.38
CA GLY A 81 10.85 -2.18 -4.41
C GLY A 81 11.36 -0.81 -3.95
N ALA A 82 10.51 0.22 -3.98
CA ALA A 82 10.87 1.56 -3.50
C ALA A 82 10.98 1.66 -1.96
N GLY A 83 10.44 0.69 -1.22
CA GLY A 83 10.44 0.69 0.25
C GLY A 83 9.51 1.74 0.85
N THR A 84 8.38 1.96 0.22
CA THR A 84 7.36 2.92 0.64
C THR A 84 6.29 2.31 1.55
N GLY A 85 6.37 1.01 1.83
CA GLY A 85 5.48 0.34 2.78
C GLY A 85 5.72 0.82 4.21
N ASN A 86 4.69 0.74 5.04
CA ASN A 86 4.68 1.25 6.42
C ASN A 86 4.46 0.17 7.50
N TYR A 87 4.59 -1.12 7.11
CA TYR A 87 4.37 -2.24 8.03
C TYR A 87 5.65 -3.06 8.31
N GLY A 88 6.84 -2.57 7.93
CA GLY A 88 8.07 -3.34 8.05
C GLY A 88 8.24 -4.42 6.98
N GLN A 89 7.43 -4.40 5.89
CA GLN A 89 7.44 -5.42 4.85
C GLN A 89 8.81 -5.60 4.19
N ALA A 90 9.56 -4.50 4.02
CA ALA A 90 10.86 -4.48 3.35
C ALA A 90 12.05 -4.45 4.34
N THR A 91 11.81 -4.67 5.64
CA THR A 91 12.86 -4.71 6.67
C THR A 91 13.45 -6.12 6.76
N PRO A 92 14.78 -6.29 6.65
CA PRO A 92 15.45 -7.60 6.69
C PRO A 92 15.66 -8.06 8.14
N PHE A 93 14.65 -8.66 8.78
CA PHE A 93 14.71 -9.05 10.20
C PHE A 93 15.80 -10.07 10.54
N ASP A 94 16.24 -10.85 9.58
CA ASP A 94 17.27 -11.88 9.75
C ASP A 94 18.56 -11.59 8.95
N GLY A 95 18.83 -10.31 8.67
CA GLY A 95 20.01 -9.90 7.89
C GLY A 95 19.99 -10.42 6.45
N GLY A 96 21.06 -11.08 6.01
CA GLY A 96 21.17 -11.70 4.69
C GLY A 96 21.21 -10.69 3.53
N ILE A 97 20.60 -11.04 2.42
CA ILE A 97 20.55 -10.25 1.20
C ILE A 97 19.25 -9.43 1.14
N LEU A 98 19.38 -8.11 1.00
CA LEU A 98 18.27 -7.28 0.55
C LEU A 98 18.30 -7.20 -0.98
N LEU A 99 17.26 -7.72 -1.61
CA LEU A 99 17.13 -7.81 -3.06
C LEU A 99 16.39 -6.57 -3.57
N ASP A 100 17.15 -5.60 -4.09
CA ASP A 100 16.64 -4.32 -4.58
C ASP A 100 16.17 -4.45 -6.04
N LEU A 101 14.87 -4.61 -6.24
CA LEU A 101 14.24 -4.87 -7.54
C LEU A 101 14.04 -3.62 -8.40
N ARG A 102 14.40 -2.44 -7.94
CA ARG A 102 14.20 -1.18 -8.68
C ARG A 102 14.84 -1.11 -10.07
N PRO A 103 15.92 -1.87 -10.39
CA PRO A 103 16.44 -1.89 -11.77
C PRO A 103 15.58 -2.64 -12.78
N LEU A 104 14.58 -3.44 -12.35
CA LEU A 104 13.65 -4.12 -13.26
C LEU A 104 12.63 -3.12 -13.80
N THR A 105 12.94 -2.44 -14.91
CA THR A 105 12.20 -1.27 -15.39
C THR A 105 11.58 -1.42 -16.78
N ASP A 106 11.53 -2.61 -17.33
CA ASP A 106 10.92 -2.89 -18.62
C ASP A 106 9.42 -2.58 -18.61
N VAL A 107 8.89 -2.03 -19.72
CA VAL A 107 7.48 -1.70 -19.89
C VAL A 107 7.03 -2.10 -21.29
N ALA A 108 5.96 -2.88 -21.40
CA ALA A 108 5.32 -3.23 -22.65
C ALA A 108 3.81 -2.99 -22.56
N ILE A 109 3.28 -2.12 -23.43
CA ILE A 109 1.84 -1.79 -23.48
C ILE A 109 1.13 -2.86 -24.32
N GLY A 110 0.08 -3.48 -23.73
CA GLY A 110 -0.87 -4.34 -24.39
C GLY A 110 -2.13 -3.57 -24.84
N GLU A 111 -3.18 -4.29 -25.23
CA GLU A 111 -4.44 -3.71 -25.65
C GLU A 111 -5.21 -3.07 -24.47
N ASP A 112 -5.41 -3.83 -23.38
CA ASP A 112 -6.11 -3.43 -22.15
C ASP A 112 -5.24 -3.68 -20.90
N THR A 113 -3.97 -3.95 -21.08
CA THR A 113 -3.00 -4.22 -20.02
C THR A 113 -1.68 -3.50 -20.25
N VAL A 114 -0.85 -3.46 -19.22
CA VAL A 114 0.56 -3.13 -19.34
C VAL A 114 1.37 -4.18 -18.57
N THR A 115 2.39 -4.73 -19.20
CA THR A 115 3.37 -5.61 -18.57
C THR A 115 4.57 -4.78 -18.13
N VAL A 116 4.93 -4.90 -16.86
CA VAL A 116 6.01 -4.10 -16.27
C VAL A 116 6.93 -4.95 -15.40
N GLY A 117 8.22 -4.65 -15.45
CA GLY A 117 9.16 -5.14 -14.46
C GLY A 117 8.78 -4.66 -13.06
N ALA A 118 9.02 -5.48 -12.04
CA ALA A 118 8.58 -5.22 -10.67
C ALA A 118 9.11 -3.91 -10.06
N GLY A 119 10.21 -3.37 -10.61
CA GLY A 119 10.85 -2.12 -10.20
C GLY A 119 10.27 -0.85 -10.84
N VAL A 120 9.36 -0.96 -11.81
CA VAL A 120 8.72 0.20 -12.46
C VAL A 120 7.88 0.95 -11.44
N ARG A 121 8.07 2.28 -11.34
CA ARG A 121 7.26 3.15 -10.49
C ARG A 121 5.95 3.53 -11.17
N PHE A 122 4.87 3.73 -10.41
CA PHE A 122 3.61 4.23 -10.97
C PHE A 122 3.78 5.58 -11.68
N SER A 123 4.60 6.48 -11.15
CA SER A 123 4.91 7.76 -11.81
C SER A 123 5.67 7.62 -13.13
N ALA A 124 6.35 6.50 -13.37
CA ALA A 124 7.03 6.22 -14.62
C ALA A 124 6.08 5.58 -15.64
N VAL A 125 5.22 4.64 -15.21
CA VAL A 125 4.27 3.99 -16.12
C VAL A 125 3.24 4.98 -16.67
N ASP A 126 2.79 5.95 -15.88
CA ASP A 126 1.88 7.00 -16.35
C ASP A 126 2.45 7.80 -17.53
N LYS A 127 3.76 8.10 -17.49
CA LYS A 127 4.45 8.81 -18.58
C LYS A 127 4.46 8.05 -19.90
N VAL A 128 4.27 6.74 -19.84
CA VAL A 128 4.20 5.86 -21.02
C VAL A 128 2.75 5.61 -21.43
N LEU A 129 1.85 5.39 -20.47
CA LEU A 129 0.43 5.08 -20.73
C LEU A 129 -0.36 6.30 -21.23
N ARG A 130 -0.21 7.47 -20.61
CA ARG A 130 -0.99 8.66 -20.99
C ARG A 130 -0.82 9.08 -22.46
N PRO A 131 0.41 9.16 -23.00
CA PRO A 131 0.61 9.43 -24.43
C PRO A 131 0.03 8.33 -25.34
N ALA A 132 -0.10 7.09 -24.84
CA ALA A 132 -0.73 5.99 -25.55
C ALA A 132 -2.25 5.96 -25.40
N GLY A 133 -2.85 6.98 -24.78
CA GLY A 133 -4.31 7.08 -24.58
C GLY A 133 -4.83 6.10 -23.52
N ARG A 134 -4.01 5.71 -22.54
CA ARG A 134 -4.36 4.74 -21.51
C ARG A 134 -4.13 5.31 -20.10
N ASP A 135 -4.93 4.84 -19.14
CA ASP A 135 -4.77 5.04 -17.70
C ASP A 135 -4.60 3.68 -17.02
N ILE A 136 -3.74 3.59 -16.02
CA ILE A 136 -3.68 2.41 -15.15
C ILE A 136 -4.94 2.36 -14.26
N TRP A 137 -5.50 1.18 -14.00
CA TRP A 137 -6.72 1.04 -13.20
C TRP A 137 -6.61 1.67 -11.83
N MET A 138 -5.52 1.41 -11.12
CA MET A 138 -5.29 1.97 -9.79
C MET A 138 -3.81 2.23 -9.53
N PHE A 139 -3.56 3.12 -8.58
CA PHE A 139 -2.22 3.41 -8.06
C PHE A 139 -2.30 3.87 -6.59
N PRO A 140 -1.29 3.57 -5.76
CA PRO A 140 -1.26 4.03 -4.38
C PRO A 140 -1.11 5.55 -4.28
N SER A 141 -1.53 6.14 -3.17
CA SER A 141 -1.31 7.56 -2.86
C SER A 141 0.18 7.97 -2.96
N THR A 142 1.10 7.02 -2.79
CA THR A 142 2.54 7.20 -3.02
C THR A 142 2.94 6.73 -4.42
N LYS A 143 2.79 7.56 -5.44
CA LYS A 143 3.14 7.22 -6.85
C LYS A 143 4.62 6.90 -7.10
N THR A 144 5.50 7.16 -6.14
CA THR A 144 6.91 6.72 -6.18
C THR A 144 7.09 5.25 -5.80
N SER A 145 6.05 4.57 -5.35
CA SER A 145 6.03 3.12 -5.15
C SER A 145 6.27 2.38 -6.46
N THR A 146 6.91 1.21 -6.38
CA THR A 146 7.02 0.31 -7.53
C THR A 146 5.76 -0.56 -7.66
N ILE A 147 5.42 -0.93 -8.90
CA ILE A 147 4.22 -1.74 -9.16
C ILE A 147 4.34 -3.11 -8.49
N GLY A 148 5.50 -3.78 -8.61
CA GLY A 148 5.73 -5.05 -7.92
C GLY A 148 5.66 -4.92 -6.39
N GLY A 149 6.17 -3.79 -5.82
CA GLY A 149 6.07 -3.52 -4.39
C GLY A 149 4.63 -3.28 -3.93
N PHE A 150 3.80 -2.61 -4.75
CA PHE A 150 2.38 -2.42 -4.47
C PHE A 150 1.60 -3.74 -4.58
N VAL A 151 1.83 -4.55 -5.61
CA VAL A 151 1.19 -5.86 -5.73
C VAL A 151 1.59 -6.77 -4.57
N GLY A 152 2.86 -6.74 -4.17
CA GLY A 152 3.39 -7.57 -3.09
C GLY A 152 3.01 -7.12 -1.68
N GLY A 153 2.63 -5.86 -1.45
CA GLY A 153 2.44 -5.35 -0.09
C GLY A 153 1.42 -4.23 0.09
N GLY A 154 0.81 -3.73 -0.98
CA GLY A 154 -0.30 -2.79 -0.93
C GLY A 154 -1.61 -3.44 -1.35
N SER A 155 -2.73 -2.73 -1.23
CA SER A 155 -4.02 -3.30 -1.63
C SER A 155 -4.95 -2.32 -2.33
N ALA A 156 -5.02 -1.07 -1.92
CA ALA A 156 -5.95 -0.07 -2.43
C ALA A 156 -5.23 1.23 -2.79
N GLY A 157 -5.88 2.07 -3.56
CA GLY A 157 -5.37 3.36 -4.00
C GLY A 157 -6.39 4.11 -4.84
N THR A 158 -5.97 5.21 -5.45
CA THR A 158 -6.76 5.93 -6.45
C THR A 158 -7.15 4.97 -7.57
N GLY A 159 -8.45 4.80 -7.81
CA GLY A 159 -9.05 3.80 -8.70
C GLY A 159 -9.81 2.69 -7.98
N SER A 160 -9.62 2.53 -6.66
CA SER A 160 -10.26 1.44 -5.90
C SER A 160 -11.76 1.58 -5.72
N ILE A 161 -12.33 2.76 -5.92
CA ILE A 161 -13.79 2.95 -5.91
C ILE A 161 -14.46 2.27 -7.11
N GLU A 162 -13.81 2.22 -8.26
CA GLU A 162 -14.33 1.58 -9.47
C GLU A 162 -13.86 0.12 -9.59
N HIS A 163 -12.60 -0.17 -9.27
CA HIS A 163 -11.94 -1.43 -9.60
C HIS A 163 -11.66 -2.34 -8.40
N GLY A 164 -12.03 -1.91 -7.18
CA GLY A 164 -11.74 -2.69 -5.98
C GLY A 164 -10.27 -2.60 -5.54
N THR A 165 -9.73 -3.70 -5.02
CA THR A 165 -8.36 -3.80 -4.53
C THR A 165 -7.42 -4.47 -5.56
N SER A 166 -6.15 -4.55 -5.25
CA SER A 166 -5.16 -5.27 -6.07
C SER A 166 -5.52 -6.75 -6.28
N SER A 167 -6.35 -7.33 -5.39
CA SER A 167 -6.85 -8.71 -5.49
C SER A 167 -8.12 -8.86 -6.33
N ASP A 168 -8.77 -7.76 -6.74
CA ASP A 168 -10.05 -7.77 -7.45
C ASP A 168 -9.86 -7.68 -8.99
N GLY A 169 -8.81 -8.32 -9.53
CA GLY A 169 -8.58 -8.43 -10.96
C GLY A 169 -7.67 -7.36 -11.57
N PHE A 170 -7.06 -6.51 -10.76
CA PHE A 170 -6.04 -5.55 -11.22
C PHE A 170 -4.84 -6.26 -11.85
N VAL A 171 -4.37 -7.33 -11.22
CA VAL A 171 -3.26 -8.15 -11.72
C VAL A 171 -3.82 -9.25 -12.63
N VAL A 172 -3.32 -9.32 -13.88
CA VAL A 172 -3.70 -10.31 -14.88
C VAL A 172 -2.76 -11.50 -14.86
N SER A 173 -1.46 -11.23 -14.74
CA SER A 173 -0.43 -12.25 -14.61
C SER A 173 0.78 -11.75 -13.83
N ALA A 174 1.55 -12.68 -13.28
CA ALA A 174 2.81 -12.37 -12.62
C ALA A 174 3.86 -13.44 -12.95
N THR A 175 5.08 -13.01 -13.21
CA THR A 175 6.26 -13.87 -13.31
C THR A 175 6.97 -13.89 -11.97
N ILE A 176 7.19 -15.09 -11.44
CA ILE A 176 7.67 -15.36 -10.09
C ILE A 176 9.04 -16.02 -10.14
N ALA A 177 9.95 -15.57 -9.30
CA ALA A 177 11.20 -16.25 -8.99
C ALA A 177 11.05 -16.98 -7.64
N PRO A 178 11.06 -18.33 -7.58
CA PRO A 178 11.04 -19.07 -6.34
C PRO A 178 12.44 -19.12 -5.70
N CYS A 179 12.49 -19.41 -4.41
CA CYS A 179 13.72 -19.71 -3.66
C CYS A 179 13.76 -21.20 -3.32
N ASP A 180 13.69 -22.05 -4.32
CA ASP A 180 13.63 -23.52 -4.21
C ASP A 180 14.90 -24.23 -4.72
N GLY A 181 15.88 -23.46 -5.16
CA GLY A 181 17.15 -23.95 -5.71
C GLY A 181 17.12 -24.23 -7.21
N SER A 182 15.98 -24.12 -7.89
CA SER A 182 15.88 -24.38 -9.33
C SER A 182 16.57 -23.32 -10.20
N GLY A 183 16.52 -22.04 -9.80
CA GLY A 183 16.97 -20.93 -10.64
C GLY A 183 16.05 -20.66 -11.84
N GLU A 184 14.83 -21.17 -11.81
CA GLU A 184 13.84 -21.03 -12.89
C GLU A 184 12.76 -20.01 -12.53
N LEU A 185 12.17 -19.39 -13.54
CA LEU A 185 11.01 -18.52 -13.44
C LEU A 185 9.75 -19.26 -13.87
N PHE A 186 8.61 -18.91 -13.27
CA PHE A 186 7.31 -19.37 -13.74
C PHE A 186 6.28 -18.24 -13.72
N THR A 187 5.25 -18.36 -14.56
CA THR A 187 4.18 -17.37 -14.65
C THR A 187 2.87 -17.93 -14.09
N VAL A 188 2.17 -17.14 -13.29
CA VAL A 188 0.86 -17.44 -12.71
C VAL A 188 -0.21 -16.49 -13.24
N ARG A 189 -1.47 -16.96 -13.30
CA ARG A 189 -2.63 -16.23 -13.82
C ARG A 189 -3.90 -16.59 -13.02
N GLY A 190 -4.90 -15.72 -13.08
CA GLY A 190 -6.21 -16.00 -12.49
C GLY A 190 -6.15 -16.33 -11.00
N ALA A 191 -6.77 -17.42 -10.57
CA ALA A 191 -6.81 -17.83 -9.17
C ALA A 191 -5.43 -18.17 -8.58
N ASP A 192 -4.47 -18.58 -9.40
CA ASP A 192 -3.11 -18.93 -8.97
C ASP A 192 -2.29 -17.69 -8.55
N LEU A 193 -2.80 -16.47 -8.78
CA LEU A 193 -2.18 -15.22 -8.33
C LEU A 193 -2.34 -14.98 -6.82
N ALA A 194 -3.40 -15.50 -6.20
CA ALA A 194 -3.76 -15.20 -4.82
C ALA A 194 -2.62 -15.37 -3.80
N PRO A 195 -1.77 -16.40 -3.86
CA PRO A 195 -0.67 -16.57 -2.89
C PRO A 195 0.52 -15.61 -3.12
N TYR A 196 0.50 -14.77 -4.16
CA TYR A 196 1.58 -13.83 -4.50
C TYR A 196 1.19 -12.37 -4.35
N ILE A 197 -0.10 -12.08 -4.12
CA ILE A 197 -0.62 -10.72 -3.92
C ILE A 197 -0.70 -10.44 -2.42
N HIS A 198 -0.13 -9.33 -1.97
CA HIS A 198 -0.11 -8.87 -0.57
C HIS A 198 0.49 -9.90 0.41
N THR A 199 1.48 -10.64 -0.02
CA THR A 199 2.18 -11.65 0.80
C THR A 199 3.64 -11.31 1.06
N TYR A 200 4.04 -10.07 0.81
CA TYR A 200 5.38 -9.51 1.11
C TYR A 200 6.54 -10.29 0.49
N GLY A 201 6.25 -11.07 -0.57
CA GLY A 201 7.24 -11.88 -1.26
C GLY A 201 7.71 -13.13 -0.51
N VAL A 202 6.99 -13.60 0.52
CA VAL A 202 7.32 -14.83 1.26
C VAL A 202 7.02 -16.11 0.47
N THR A 203 6.27 -16.01 -0.60
CA THR A 203 5.88 -17.14 -1.48
C THR A 203 6.64 -17.15 -2.80
N GLY A 204 7.50 -16.17 -3.03
CA GLY A 204 8.24 -15.98 -4.27
C GLY A 204 8.39 -14.49 -4.59
N VAL A 205 9.41 -14.14 -5.34
CA VAL A 205 9.71 -12.77 -5.70
C VAL A 205 9.05 -12.43 -7.04
N LEU A 206 8.21 -11.39 -7.04
CA LEU A 206 7.65 -10.81 -8.28
C LEU A 206 8.77 -10.18 -9.10
N VAL A 207 8.99 -10.63 -10.33
CA VAL A 207 9.97 -10.05 -11.25
C VAL A 207 9.32 -9.21 -12.34
N GLU A 208 8.12 -9.60 -12.75
CA GLU A 208 7.31 -8.93 -13.76
C GLU A 208 5.83 -9.10 -13.42
N VAL A 209 5.01 -8.10 -13.69
CA VAL A 209 3.56 -8.16 -13.52
C VAL A 209 2.85 -7.54 -14.72
N GLU A 210 1.76 -8.17 -15.14
CA GLU A 210 0.82 -7.64 -16.11
C GLU A 210 -0.40 -7.11 -15.36
N VAL A 211 -0.70 -5.82 -15.53
CA VAL A 211 -1.80 -5.15 -14.84
C VAL A 211 -2.75 -4.46 -15.82
N ARG A 212 -4.00 -4.27 -15.40
CA ARG A 212 -5.04 -3.70 -16.26
C ARG A 212 -4.92 -2.20 -16.43
N THR A 213 -5.36 -1.75 -17.60
CA THR A 213 -5.47 -0.35 -17.98
C THR A 213 -6.82 -0.08 -18.62
N ASP A 214 -7.30 1.17 -18.52
CA ASP A 214 -8.49 1.68 -19.21
C ASP A 214 -8.10 2.69 -20.29
N PRO A 215 -9.01 3.07 -21.20
CA PRO A 215 -8.87 4.27 -21.99
C PRO A 215 -8.65 5.49 -21.09
N ALA A 216 -7.73 6.38 -21.50
CA ALA A 216 -7.44 7.59 -20.73
C ALA A 216 -8.68 8.48 -20.64
N ARG A 217 -8.96 8.98 -19.44
CA ARG A 217 -10.08 9.89 -19.16
C ARG A 217 -9.56 11.28 -18.80
N GLU A 218 -10.43 12.29 -18.92
CA GLU A 218 -10.14 13.64 -18.47
C GLU A 218 -10.59 13.79 -17.01
N TRP A 219 -9.62 13.88 -16.12
CA TRP A 219 -9.84 13.94 -14.69
C TRP A 219 -9.86 15.37 -14.17
N VAL A 220 -10.81 15.67 -13.29
CA VAL A 220 -10.95 16.94 -12.56
C VAL A 220 -10.77 16.66 -11.08
N SER A 221 -9.87 17.41 -10.43
CA SER A 221 -9.69 17.41 -8.99
C SER A 221 -10.64 18.41 -8.35
N VAL A 222 -11.51 17.96 -7.46
CA VAL A 222 -12.52 18.76 -6.78
C VAL A 222 -12.22 18.83 -5.29
N TYR A 223 -12.32 20.03 -4.75
CA TYR A 223 -12.24 20.30 -3.32
C TYR A 223 -13.60 20.84 -2.86
N ALA A 224 -14.21 20.19 -1.88
CA ALA A 224 -15.47 20.63 -1.28
C ALA A 224 -15.32 20.77 0.24
N ALA A 225 -15.97 21.75 0.80
CA ALA A 225 -16.02 22.06 2.21
C ALA A 225 -17.41 21.80 2.79
N TYR A 226 -17.45 21.30 4.03
CA TYR A 226 -18.66 21.03 4.80
C TYR A 226 -18.53 21.60 6.21
N ASP A 227 -19.67 21.95 6.84
CA ASP A 227 -19.72 22.49 8.19
C ASP A 227 -19.86 21.39 9.27
N SER A 228 -20.06 20.13 8.88
CA SER A 228 -20.28 19.02 9.80
C SER A 228 -19.81 17.68 9.26
N TYR A 229 -19.50 16.78 10.19
CA TYR A 229 -19.20 15.38 9.84
C TYR A 229 -20.35 14.67 9.11
N ALA A 230 -21.59 14.94 9.54
CA ALA A 230 -22.77 14.34 8.89
C ALA A 230 -22.90 14.78 7.43
N GLY A 231 -22.63 16.06 7.12
CA GLY A 231 -22.58 16.56 5.76
C GLY A 231 -21.46 15.91 4.94
N LEU A 232 -20.24 15.86 5.50
CA LEU A 232 -19.11 15.17 4.88
C LEU A 232 -19.43 13.71 4.56
N ALA A 233 -19.96 12.96 5.53
CA ALA A 233 -20.32 11.55 5.38
C ALA A 233 -21.41 11.32 4.34
N ALA A 234 -22.43 12.19 4.32
CA ALA A 234 -23.47 12.17 3.28
C ALA A 234 -22.91 12.49 1.89
N GLY A 235 -22.00 13.47 1.81
CA GLY A 235 -21.29 13.81 0.57
C GLY A 235 -20.44 12.65 0.04
N LEU A 236 -19.69 12.00 0.90
CA LEU A 236 -18.89 10.81 0.56
C LEU A 236 -19.78 9.69 0.01
N ALA A 237 -20.90 9.39 0.71
CA ALA A 237 -21.84 8.35 0.28
C ALA A 237 -22.50 8.69 -1.07
N ALA A 238 -22.88 9.95 -1.30
CA ALA A 238 -23.50 10.40 -2.54
C ALA A 238 -22.59 10.22 -3.77
N MET A 239 -21.27 10.24 -3.60
CA MET A 239 -20.33 10.03 -4.69
C MET A 239 -20.38 8.59 -5.25
N ALA A 240 -20.90 7.61 -4.50
CA ALA A 240 -21.09 6.25 -4.99
C ALA A 240 -22.15 6.13 -6.11
N ASP A 241 -23.03 7.13 -6.23
CA ASP A 241 -24.11 7.18 -7.25
C ASP A 241 -23.73 8.01 -8.49
N VAL A 242 -22.62 8.76 -8.45
CA VAL A 242 -22.11 9.54 -9.59
C VAL A 242 -21.65 8.61 -10.72
N ARG A 243 -21.99 8.97 -11.97
CA ARG A 243 -21.59 8.16 -13.15
C ARG A 243 -21.03 9.06 -14.27
N PRO A 244 -19.87 8.72 -14.85
CA PRO A 244 -18.94 7.67 -14.43
C PRO A 244 -18.49 7.82 -12.96
N LEU A 245 -18.13 6.69 -12.32
CA LEU A 245 -17.66 6.72 -10.93
C LEU A 245 -16.44 7.63 -10.76
N PRO A 246 -16.36 8.41 -9.67
CA PRO A 246 -15.13 9.07 -9.30
C PRO A 246 -13.97 8.07 -9.15
N ARG A 247 -12.77 8.50 -9.49
CA ARG A 247 -11.55 7.69 -9.31
C ARG A 247 -11.06 7.66 -7.86
N LEU A 248 -11.36 8.73 -7.11
CA LEU A 248 -11.04 8.88 -5.69
C LEU A 248 -12.11 9.74 -5.02
N VAL A 249 -12.48 9.36 -3.81
CA VAL A 249 -13.29 10.17 -2.89
C VAL A 249 -12.71 10.01 -1.49
N SER A 250 -12.23 11.11 -0.92
CA SER A 250 -11.45 11.14 0.32
C SER A 250 -11.89 12.31 1.19
N GLY A 251 -12.15 12.11 2.47
CA GLY A 251 -12.67 13.13 3.39
C GLY A 251 -11.92 13.21 4.70
N ASP A 252 -11.82 14.41 5.27
CA ASP A 252 -11.13 14.67 6.54
C ASP A 252 -11.91 15.59 7.46
N GLU A 253 -11.74 15.38 8.77
CA GLU A 253 -12.15 16.30 9.83
C GLU A 253 -11.18 17.48 9.94
N PRO A 254 -11.63 18.64 10.49
CA PRO A 254 -10.83 19.87 10.58
C PRO A 254 -9.39 19.71 11.10
N PRO A 255 -9.10 18.92 12.17
CA PRO A 255 -7.73 18.74 12.64
C PRO A 255 -6.80 18.07 11.64
N LEU A 256 -7.33 17.15 10.82
CA LEU A 256 -6.59 16.54 9.73
C LEU A 256 -6.45 17.51 8.56
N VAL A 257 -7.51 18.26 8.21
CA VAL A 257 -7.49 19.29 7.15
C VAL A 257 -6.45 20.34 7.45
N ALA A 258 -6.37 20.84 8.70
CA ALA A 258 -5.40 21.84 9.14
C ALA A 258 -3.94 21.38 8.96
N SER A 259 -3.71 20.07 8.90
CA SER A 259 -2.39 19.46 8.72
C SER A 259 -2.02 19.25 7.26
N LEU A 260 -2.95 19.37 6.31
CA LEU A 260 -2.70 19.24 4.89
C LEU A 260 -1.78 20.37 4.37
N PRO A 261 -1.14 20.20 3.19
CA PRO A 261 -0.32 21.27 2.62
C PRO A 261 -1.08 22.58 2.44
N ALA A 262 -0.50 23.70 2.86
CA ALA A 262 -1.12 25.04 2.82
C ALA A 262 -1.58 25.52 1.42
N SER A 263 -1.14 24.85 0.36
CA SER A 263 -1.55 25.14 -1.02
C SER A 263 -2.89 24.51 -1.44
N VAL A 264 -3.54 23.76 -0.53
CA VAL A 264 -4.87 23.18 -0.76
C VAL A 264 -5.91 24.29 -0.57
N PRO A 265 -6.91 24.42 -1.46
CA PRO A 265 -7.94 25.48 -1.37
C PRO A 265 -9.04 25.12 -0.36
N LEU A 266 -8.67 24.71 0.85
CA LEU A 266 -9.58 24.32 1.92
C LEU A 266 -9.35 25.20 3.14
N ASP A 267 -10.43 25.59 3.81
CA ASP A 267 -10.37 26.22 5.12
C ASP A 267 -9.96 25.15 6.16
N PRO A 268 -8.91 25.38 6.97
CA PRO A 268 -8.49 24.45 8.01
C PRO A 268 -9.56 24.08 9.05
N GLU A 269 -10.55 24.94 9.24
CA GLU A 269 -11.66 24.73 10.19
C GLU A 269 -12.84 23.94 9.58
N SER A 270 -12.81 23.67 8.25
CA SER A 270 -13.88 22.93 7.55
C SER A 270 -13.63 21.43 7.57
N PHE A 271 -14.71 20.65 7.46
CA PHE A 271 -14.64 19.27 7.00
C PHE A 271 -14.40 19.27 5.49
N SER A 272 -13.50 18.43 5.00
CA SER A 272 -13.16 18.40 3.57
C SER A 272 -13.65 17.15 2.87
N LEU A 273 -14.09 17.29 1.62
CA LEU A 273 -14.24 16.19 0.68
C LEU A 273 -13.39 16.50 -0.55
N ARG A 274 -12.53 15.57 -0.93
CA ARG A 274 -11.63 15.66 -2.07
C ARG A 274 -11.98 14.55 -3.06
N ILE A 275 -12.21 14.93 -4.31
CA ILE A 275 -12.74 14.02 -5.33
C ILE A 275 -11.86 14.12 -6.57
N ILE A 276 -11.56 12.99 -7.21
CA ILE A 276 -11.07 12.93 -8.59
C ILE A 276 -12.19 12.32 -9.42
N ALA A 277 -12.82 13.13 -10.26
CA ALA A 277 -13.94 12.71 -11.08
C ALA A 277 -13.64 12.95 -12.58
N GLU A 278 -14.33 12.22 -13.44
CA GLU A 278 -14.26 12.45 -14.88
C GLU A 278 -15.00 13.74 -15.25
N SER A 279 -14.48 14.51 -16.21
CA SER A 279 -15.02 15.80 -16.64
C SER A 279 -16.49 15.73 -17.02
N THR A 280 -16.95 14.60 -17.56
CA THR A 280 -18.35 14.35 -17.96
C THR A 280 -19.32 14.18 -16.80
N SER A 281 -18.84 13.86 -15.58
CA SER A 281 -19.66 13.67 -14.38
C SER A 281 -19.71 14.92 -13.46
N MET A 282 -19.08 16.02 -13.83
CA MET A 282 -18.89 17.18 -12.95
C MET A 282 -20.21 17.86 -12.50
N GLU A 283 -21.25 17.85 -13.33
CA GLU A 283 -22.56 18.37 -12.94
C GLU A 283 -23.13 17.53 -11.78
N GLN A 284 -23.11 16.19 -11.91
CA GLN A 284 -23.57 15.28 -10.86
C GLN A 284 -22.74 15.44 -9.56
N VAL A 285 -21.43 15.65 -9.67
CA VAL A 285 -20.54 15.88 -8.50
C VAL A 285 -20.94 17.16 -7.76
N ARG A 286 -21.15 18.28 -8.48
CA ARG A 286 -21.58 19.56 -7.89
C ARG A 286 -22.94 19.44 -7.21
N ASP A 287 -23.89 18.79 -7.89
CA ASP A 287 -25.24 18.58 -7.36
C ASP A 287 -25.21 17.72 -6.09
N ALA A 288 -24.44 16.63 -6.08
CA ALA A 288 -24.30 15.75 -4.92
C ALA A 288 -23.66 16.49 -3.72
N VAL A 289 -22.62 17.31 -3.96
CA VAL A 289 -22.03 18.17 -2.93
C VAL A 289 -23.06 19.15 -2.38
N ALA A 290 -23.77 19.87 -3.23
CA ALA A 290 -24.76 20.87 -2.82
C ALA A 290 -25.94 20.23 -2.06
N GLN A 291 -26.49 19.11 -2.53
CA GLN A 291 -27.61 18.40 -1.91
C GLN A 291 -27.27 17.86 -0.51
N THR A 292 -25.99 17.61 -0.25
CA THR A 292 -25.50 17.14 1.06
C THR A 292 -24.98 18.26 1.97
N GLY A 293 -25.23 19.53 1.57
CA GLY A 293 -24.90 20.71 2.35
C GLY A 293 -23.43 21.16 2.24
N GLY A 294 -22.72 20.67 1.24
CA GLY A 294 -21.33 21.08 0.97
C GLY A 294 -21.25 22.24 -0.02
N THR A 295 -20.07 22.80 -0.13
CA THR A 295 -19.70 23.85 -1.09
C THR A 295 -18.45 23.45 -1.84
N VAL A 296 -18.47 23.44 -3.17
CA VAL A 296 -17.25 23.26 -3.98
C VAL A 296 -16.41 24.53 -3.88
N VAL A 297 -15.19 24.40 -3.38
CA VAL A 297 -14.24 25.51 -3.15
C VAL A 297 -13.09 25.51 -4.14
N GLY A 298 -12.93 24.46 -4.94
CA GLY A 298 -11.91 24.39 -5.99
C GLY A 298 -12.20 23.27 -6.99
N GLU A 299 -11.96 23.56 -8.28
CA GLU A 299 -11.97 22.60 -9.38
C GLU A 299 -10.73 22.82 -10.24
N LEU A 300 -9.91 21.79 -10.41
CA LEU A 300 -8.63 21.89 -11.10
C LEU A 300 -8.53 20.76 -12.13
N THR A 301 -8.27 21.11 -13.37
CA THR A 301 -8.22 20.17 -14.51
C THR A 301 -6.80 19.70 -14.87
N ASP A 302 -5.79 20.20 -14.17
CA ASP A 302 -4.42 19.74 -14.39
C ASP A 302 -4.26 18.32 -13.84
N TYR A 303 -3.72 17.42 -14.65
CA TYR A 303 -3.46 16.04 -14.27
C TYR A 303 -2.54 15.93 -13.03
N VAL A 304 -1.58 16.86 -12.89
CA VAL A 304 -0.67 16.93 -11.72
C VAL A 304 -1.45 17.17 -10.42
N GLU A 305 -2.57 17.90 -10.47
CA GLU A 305 -3.44 18.10 -9.31
C GLU A 305 -4.12 16.79 -8.87
N GLY A 306 -4.47 15.92 -9.81
CA GLY A 306 -4.96 14.58 -9.48
C GLY A 306 -3.94 13.76 -8.69
N ASP A 307 -2.67 13.81 -9.07
CA ASP A 307 -1.57 13.19 -8.34
C ASP A 307 -1.37 13.80 -6.96
N ARG A 308 -1.48 15.12 -6.85
CA ARG A 308 -1.36 15.84 -5.59
C ARG A 308 -2.53 15.52 -4.66
N LEU A 309 -3.76 15.50 -5.17
CA LEU A 309 -4.95 15.14 -4.40
C LEU A 309 -4.86 13.68 -3.94
N SER A 310 -4.44 12.75 -4.80
CA SER A 310 -4.15 11.36 -4.42
C SER A 310 -3.09 11.28 -3.32
N GLY A 311 -2.05 12.12 -3.36
CA GLY A 311 -1.01 12.23 -2.31
C GLY A 311 -1.51 12.80 -0.98
N MET A 312 -2.80 13.14 -0.86
CA MET A 312 -3.47 13.57 0.37
C MET A 312 -4.60 12.62 0.78
N SER A 313 -4.56 11.37 0.34
CA SER A 313 -5.55 10.32 0.63
C SER A 313 -4.88 9.13 1.33
N TYR A 314 -5.66 8.18 1.78
CA TYR A 314 -5.22 6.97 2.50
C TYR A 314 -4.37 7.32 3.74
N ASN A 315 -3.17 6.83 3.87
CA ASN A 315 -2.30 7.05 5.03
C ASN A 315 -1.64 8.45 5.06
N HIS A 316 -1.71 9.24 3.99
CA HIS A 316 -1.05 10.55 3.94
C HIS A 316 -1.64 11.59 4.89
N PRO A 317 -2.97 11.73 5.10
CA PRO A 317 -3.50 12.64 6.10
C PRO A 317 -2.95 12.34 7.50
N VAL A 318 -2.81 11.06 7.85
CA VAL A 318 -2.17 10.64 9.12
C VAL A 318 -0.71 11.10 9.18
N TRP A 319 0.03 10.90 8.09
CA TRP A 319 1.44 11.31 8.02
C TRP A 319 1.60 12.83 8.13
N PHE A 320 0.75 13.63 7.46
CA PHE A 320 0.74 15.08 7.59
C PHE A 320 0.41 15.49 9.02
N PHE A 321 -0.60 14.85 9.62
CA PHE A 321 -1.04 15.13 10.99
C PHE A 321 0.07 14.84 12.01
N GLN A 322 0.72 13.69 11.95
CA GLN A 322 1.85 13.34 12.81
C GLN A 322 3.01 14.36 12.68
N ARG A 323 3.27 14.84 11.48
CA ARG A 323 4.31 15.85 11.24
C ARG A 323 3.95 17.24 11.76
N ALA A 324 2.68 17.58 11.75
CA ALA A 324 2.19 18.85 12.31
C ALA A 324 2.20 18.84 13.86
N HIS A 325 2.18 17.65 14.48
CA HIS A 325 2.15 17.45 15.92
C HIS A 325 3.37 16.64 16.42
N PRO A 326 4.61 17.15 16.26
CA PRO A 326 5.84 16.38 16.51
C PRO A 326 6.07 16.07 18.01
N ASP A 327 5.42 16.82 18.90
CA ASP A 327 5.54 16.66 20.35
C ASP A 327 4.52 15.65 20.93
N GLU A 328 3.65 15.11 20.08
CA GLU A 328 2.62 14.15 20.42
C GLU A 328 2.83 12.84 19.64
N THR A 329 2.42 11.72 20.22
CA THR A 329 2.49 10.42 19.53
C THR A 329 1.10 9.96 19.16
N TRP A 330 0.88 9.72 17.87
CA TRP A 330 -0.40 9.31 17.30
C TRP A 330 -0.25 7.98 16.56
N PHE A 331 -1.26 7.15 16.66
CA PHE A 331 -1.37 5.93 15.86
C PHE A 331 -2.60 5.99 14.95
N HIS A 332 -2.67 5.08 14.00
CA HIS A 332 -3.85 4.95 13.15
C HIS A 332 -4.22 3.47 12.97
N MET A 333 -5.49 3.22 12.63
CA MET A 333 -5.99 1.95 12.16
C MET A 333 -6.63 2.14 10.80
N GLU A 334 -6.37 1.23 9.86
CA GLU A 334 -7.11 1.18 8.61
C GLU A 334 -8.45 0.53 8.87
N THR A 335 -9.54 1.24 8.57
CA THR A 335 -10.90 0.83 8.93
C THR A 335 -11.79 0.70 7.71
N SER A 336 -12.81 -0.15 7.81
CA SER A 336 -13.84 -0.31 6.78
C SER A 336 -15.19 -0.65 7.41
N GLY A 337 -16.26 -0.22 6.77
CA GLY A 337 -17.62 -0.54 7.21
C GLY A 337 -18.50 0.69 7.32
N GLN A 338 -19.81 0.47 7.17
CA GLN A 338 -20.81 1.54 7.17
C GLN A 338 -20.85 2.33 8.48
N VAL A 339 -20.43 1.72 9.59
CA VAL A 339 -20.42 2.33 10.92
C VAL A 339 -19.60 3.62 10.99
N VAL A 340 -18.57 3.80 10.15
CA VAL A 340 -17.81 5.08 10.11
C VAL A 340 -18.68 6.25 9.67
N VAL A 341 -19.75 5.99 8.92
CA VAL A 341 -20.72 6.97 8.44
C VAL A 341 -21.92 7.06 9.40
N ASP A 342 -22.50 5.91 9.77
CA ASP A 342 -23.77 5.83 10.48
C ASP A 342 -23.63 6.13 11.98
N ASP A 343 -22.55 5.68 12.63
CA ASP A 343 -22.30 5.90 14.06
C ASP A 343 -20.82 6.23 14.36
N PRO A 344 -20.33 7.39 13.90
CA PRO A 344 -18.96 7.83 14.20
C PRO A 344 -18.68 8.02 15.71
N ALA A 345 -19.73 8.16 16.53
CA ALA A 345 -19.58 8.27 17.97
C ALA A 345 -19.12 6.93 18.58
N ALA A 346 -19.69 5.80 18.13
CA ALA A 346 -19.24 4.48 18.53
C ALA A 346 -17.79 4.23 18.10
N VAL A 347 -17.39 4.67 16.90
CA VAL A 347 -16.00 4.54 16.43
C VAL A 347 -15.05 5.36 17.30
N ARG A 348 -15.41 6.59 17.66
CA ARG A 348 -14.58 7.43 18.54
C ARG A 348 -14.47 6.89 19.97
N ALA A 349 -15.50 6.20 20.46
CA ALA A 349 -15.50 5.59 21.79
C ALA A 349 -14.59 4.34 21.93
N LEU A 350 -13.94 3.91 20.85
CA LEU A 350 -13.01 2.79 20.88
C LEU A 350 -11.72 3.09 21.65
N TYR A 351 -11.32 4.36 21.68
CA TYR A 351 -10.10 4.82 22.36
C TYR A 351 -10.36 6.02 23.25
N ASP A 352 -9.58 6.16 24.30
CA ASP A 352 -9.63 7.33 25.18
C ASP A 352 -8.97 8.54 24.52
N GLY A 353 -9.51 9.73 24.78
CA GLY A 353 -8.99 10.98 24.24
C GLY A 353 -9.49 11.33 22.84
N PRO A 354 -8.82 12.24 22.14
CA PRO A 354 -9.22 12.64 20.80
C PRO A 354 -9.06 11.51 19.77
N VAL A 355 -10.12 11.29 18.98
CA VAL A 355 -10.12 10.35 17.85
C VAL A 355 -10.63 11.10 16.62
N TYR A 356 -9.83 11.11 15.57
CA TYR A 356 -10.15 11.75 14.30
C TYR A 356 -10.37 10.70 13.21
N LEU A 357 -11.26 11.00 12.26
CA LEU A 357 -11.61 10.10 11.19
C LEU A 357 -11.24 10.70 9.84
N HIS A 358 -10.43 9.96 9.11
CA HIS A 358 -10.21 10.12 7.69
C HIS A 358 -11.09 9.13 6.94
N LEU A 359 -11.86 9.58 5.97
CA LEU A 359 -12.82 8.76 5.22
C LEU A 359 -12.35 8.53 3.79
N GLU A 360 -12.63 7.33 3.29
CA GLU A 360 -12.43 6.94 1.89
C GLU A 360 -13.68 6.19 1.39
N GLN A 361 -14.03 6.39 0.12
CA GLN A 361 -15.02 5.55 -0.55
C GLN A 361 -14.34 4.47 -1.37
N PHE A 362 -14.69 3.22 -1.11
CA PHE A 362 -14.24 2.05 -1.86
C PHE A 362 -15.40 1.43 -2.63
N ALA A 363 -15.11 0.49 -3.54
CA ALA A 363 -16.13 -0.26 -4.29
C ALA A 363 -17.12 -1.00 -3.38
N ARG A 364 -16.69 -1.39 -2.17
CA ARG A 364 -17.50 -2.16 -1.21
C ARG A 364 -18.09 -1.31 -0.08
N GLY A 365 -18.00 0.00 -0.16
CA GLY A 365 -18.53 0.92 0.83
C GLY A 365 -17.46 1.81 1.47
N PRO A 366 -17.82 2.58 2.51
CA PRO A 366 -16.92 3.52 3.17
C PRO A 366 -15.87 2.80 4.03
N GLY A 367 -14.76 3.48 4.23
CA GLY A 367 -13.68 3.10 5.13
C GLY A 367 -12.79 4.30 5.39
N GLY A 368 -11.53 4.08 5.75
CA GLY A 368 -10.56 5.14 5.96
C GLY A 368 -9.59 4.84 7.08
N MET A 369 -9.19 5.89 7.82
CA MET A 369 -8.26 5.78 8.94
C MET A 369 -8.90 6.35 10.20
N LEU A 370 -8.87 5.58 11.29
CA LEU A 370 -9.06 6.09 12.62
C LEU A 370 -7.69 6.56 13.13
N VAL A 371 -7.60 7.79 13.62
CA VAL A 371 -6.37 8.40 14.15
C VAL A 371 -6.60 8.73 15.62
N ALA A 372 -5.77 8.19 16.53
CA ALA A 372 -5.91 8.38 17.96
C ALA A 372 -4.56 8.56 18.66
N GLY A 373 -4.58 9.15 19.86
CA GLY A 373 -3.39 9.33 20.68
C GLY A 373 -2.80 7.99 21.14
N TYR A 374 -1.49 7.82 20.98
CA TYR A 374 -0.78 6.62 21.41
C TYR A 374 -0.38 6.72 22.89
N THR A 375 -0.64 5.68 23.63
CA THR A 375 -0.17 5.53 25.02
C THR A 375 0.68 4.29 25.20
N THR A 376 0.17 3.12 24.84
CA THR A 376 0.89 1.84 24.88
C THR A 376 0.39 0.91 23.76
N GLU A 377 1.20 -0.09 23.42
CA GLU A 377 0.80 -1.14 22.47
C GLU A 377 -0.48 -1.86 22.93
N GLU A 378 -0.58 -2.19 24.21
CA GLU A 378 -1.73 -2.89 24.77
C GLU A 378 -3.03 -2.08 24.59
N ALA A 379 -2.97 -0.76 24.76
CA ALA A 379 -4.11 0.13 24.55
C ALA A 379 -4.56 0.15 23.07
N VAL A 380 -3.61 0.18 22.15
CA VAL A 380 -3.88 0.08 20.69
C VAL A 380 -4.57 -1.25 20.38
N LEU A 381 -4.02 -2.36 20.83
CA LEU A 381 -4.51 -3.71 20.54
C LEU A 381 -5.83 -4.01 21.23
N ALA A 382 -6.11 -3.45 22.42
CA ALA A 382 -7.37 -3.63 23.13
C ALA A 382 -8.58 -3.03 22.40
N GLY A 383 -8.38 -2.07 21.51
CA GLY A 383 -9.45 -1.52 20.68
C GLY A 383 -9.93 -2.48 19.57
N MET A 384 -9.08 -3.38 19.09
CA MET A 384 -9.38 -4.21 17.93
C MET A 384 -10.57 -5.16 18.09
N PRO A 385 -10.71 -5.95 19.18
CA PRO A 385 -11.90 -6.77 19.38
C PRO A 385 -13.19 -5.94 19.45
N ARG A 386 -13.13 -4.75 20.05
CA ARG A 386 -14.25 -3.82 20.13
C ARG A 386 -14.67 -3.27 18.78
N MET A 387 -13.74 -3.16 17.82
CA MET A 387 -14.05 -2.78 16.44
C MET A 387 -14.97 -3.80 15.78
N ASP A 388 -14.67 -5.10 15.91
CA ASP A 388 -15.52 -6.16 15.37
C ASP A 388 -16.93 -6.16 15.99
N GLU A 389 -17.05 -5.90 17.31
CA GLU A 389 -18.33 -5.79 18.03
C GLU A 389 -19.27 -4.71 17.46
N ILE A 390 -18.72 -3.60 16.94
CA ILE A 390 -19.50 -2.51 16.33
C ILE A 390 -19.61 -2.65 14.80
N GLY A 391 -19.14 -3.73 14.21
CA GLY A 391 -19.16 -3.97 12.77
C GLY A 391 -18.13 -3.15 11.98
N LEU A 392 -17.05 -2.70 12.63
CA LEU A 392 -15.93 -1.99 12.01
C LEU A 392 -14.85 -3.01 11.63
N GLY A 393 -14.63 -3.21 10.32
CA GLY A 393 -13.51 -3.98 9.84
C GLY A 393 -12.22 -3.21 10.09
N VAL A 394 -11.14 -3.91 10.45
CA VAL A 394 -9.83 -3.30 10.71
C VAL A 394 -8.71 -4.04 9.99
N HIS A 395 -7.74 -3.28 9.47
CA HIS A 395 -6.43 -3.77 9.11
C HIS A 395 -5.40 -3.01 9.97
N SER A 396 -4.60 -3.77 10.73
CA SER A 396 -3.67 -3.16 11.70
C SER A 396 -2.33 -2.82 11.03
N PRO A 397 -1.92 -1.54 11.01
CA PRO A 397 -0.60 -1.15 10.53
C PRO A 397 0.51 -1.38 11.58
N HIS A 398 0.21 -2.04 12.70
CA HIS A 398 1.10 -2.22 13.86
C HIS A 398 1.78 -3.58 13.87
N GLN A 399 1.78 -4.28 12.73
CA GLN A 399 2.37 -5.61 12.57
C GLN A 399 3.07 -5.73 11.21
N TRP A 400 3.99 -6.70 11.11
CA TRP A 400 4.74 -7.00 9.88
C TRP A 400 4.43 -8.37 9.29
N TYR A 401 3.47 -9.08 9.87
CA TYR A 401 3.10 -10.42 9.43
C TYR A 401 2.18 -10.37 8.22
N VAL A 402 2.29 -11.39 7.37
CA VAL A 402 1.29 -11.64 6.33
C VAL A 402 -0.04 -11.98 7.00
N ASP A 403 -1.09 -11.26 6.64
CA ASP A 403 -2.41 -11.35 7.24
C ASP A 403 -3.52 -11.71 6.23
N ARG A 404 -3.17 -11.88 4.96
CA ARG A 404 -4.10 -12.27 3.89
C ARG A 404 -3.68 -13.60 3.28
N ASN A 405 -4.67 -14.47 3.03
CA ASN A 405 -4.44 -15.78 2.40
C ASN A 405 -3.32 -16.58 3.11
N VAL A 406 -3.22 -16.50 4.43
CA VAL A 406 -2.09 -17.02 5.21
C VAL A 406 -1.89 -18.52 4.99
N GLU A 407 -2.96 -19.32 5.04
CA GLU A 407 -2.92 -20.77 4.82
C GLU A 407 -2.43 -21.10 3.41
N LEU A 408 -2.93 -20.36 2.42
CA LEU A 408 -2.53 -20.51 1.02
C LEU A 408 -1.07 -20.09 0.81
N ALA A 409 -0.63 -19.01 1.47
CA ALA A 409 0.76 -18.58 1.45
C ALA A 409 1.70 -19.62 2.07
N ILE A 410 1.32 -20.21 3.22
CA ILE A 410 2.08 -21.28 3.87
C ILE A 410 2.18 -22.51 2.97
N GLU A 411 1.07 -22.94 2.36
CA GLU A 411 1.09 -24.09 1.46
C GLU A 411 1.92 -23.84 0.21
N THR A 412 1.85 -22.64 -0.34
CA THR A 412 2.65 -22.25 -1.51
C THR A 412 4.14 -22.19 -1.16
N ALA A 413 4.50 -21.58 -0.03
CA ALA A 413 5.89 -21.45 0.41
C ALA A 413 6.58 -22.81 0.60
N LYS A 414 5.87 -23.87 0.99
CA LYS A 414 6.43 -25.24 1.08
C LYS A 414 7.07 -25.70 -0.25
N ARG A 415 6.60 -25.20 -1.38
CA ARG A 415 7.11 -25.53 -2.71
C ARG A 415 8.08 -24.49 -3.25
N THR A 416 7.77 -23.21 -3.04
CA THR A 416 8.51 -22.10 -3.65
C THR A 416 9.62 -21.54 -2.78
N ASP A 417 9.63 -21.88 -1.49
CA ASP A 417 10.67 -21.50 -0.50
C ASP A 417 10.76 -22.55 0.62
N PRO A 418 11.11 -23.82 0.31
CA PRO A 418 11.06 -24.91 1.28
C PRO A 418 12.03 -24.75 2.46
N LYS A 419 13.01 -23.84 2.37
CA LYS A 419 13.94 -23.50 3.46
C LYS A 419 13.48 -22.28 4.28
N GLY A 420 12.41 -21.58 3.89
CA GLY A 420 11.91 -20.39 4.55
C GLY A 420 12.91 -19.24 4.55
N LEU A 421 13.57 -18.98 3.43
CA LEU A 421 14.58 -17.94 3.27
C LEU A 421 14.00 -16.60 2.84
N LEU A 422 12.83 -16.62 2.20
CA LEU A 422 12.20 -15.40 1.69
C LEU A 422 11.52 -14.61 2.80
N ASN A 423 11.95 -13.38 2.95
CA ASN A 423 11.39 -12.38 3.86
C ASN A 423 11.11 -12.96 5.26
N ARG A 424 12.11 -13.65 5.81
CA ARG A 424 12.03 -14.47 7.02
C ARG A 424 11.45 -13.70 8.21
N GLY A 425 10.57 -14.37 8.98
CA GLY A 425 9.89 -13.80 10.14
C GLY A 425 8.57 -13.09 9.82
N LYS A 426 8.10 -13.07 8.54
CA LYS A 426 6.86 -12.44 8.15
C LYS A 426 5.73 -13.40 7.81
N LEU A 427 6.03 -14.66 7.52
CA LEU A 427 5.03 -15.72 7.35
C LEU A 427 4.97 -16.56 8.62
N VAL A 428 3.89 -16.42 9.38
CA VAL A 428 3.65 -17.15 10.63
C VAL A 428 2.25 -17.76 10.62
N ALA A 429 2.13 -19.00 11.09
CA ALA A 429 0.85 -19.71 11.13
C ALA A 429 -0.11 -19.10 12.17
N THR A 430 0.45 -18.63 13.29
CA THR A 430 -0.32 -17.97 14.35
C THR A 430 0.43 -16.72 14.76
N PRO A 431 0.01 -15.53 14.31
CA PRO A 431 0.62 -14.29 14.74
C PRO A 431 0.43 -14.10 16.25
N PRO A 432 1.37 -13.39 16.92
CA PRO A 432 1.30 -13.16 18.37
C PRO A 432 0.03 -12.42 18.81
N VAL A 433 -0.54 -11.61 17.93
CA VAL A 433 -1.84 -10.98 18.09
C VAL A 433 -2.66 -11.35 16.85
N ASP A 434 -3.86 -11.87 17.04
CA ASP A 434 -4.75 -12.17 15.92
C ASP A 434 -5.31 -10.85 15.36
N THR A 435 -4.56 -10.29 14.40
CA THR A 435 -4.94 -9.07 13.70
C THR A 435 -5.72 -9.38 12.41
N ARG A 436 -6.06 -10.66 12.17
CA ARG A 436 -6.86 -11.14 11.05
C ARG A 436 -8.33 -10.79 11.17
N VAL A 437 -8.64 -9.57 11.62
CA VAL A 437 -10.01 -9.06 11.64
C VAL A 437 -10.40 -8.79 10.19
N ASN A 438 -11.40 -9.50 9.74
CA ASN A 438 -11.96 -9.55 8.40
C ASN A 438 -12.10 -8.16 7.77
N ILE A 439 -11.21 -7.81 6.85
CA ILE A 439 -11.51 -6.77 5.87
C ILE A 439 -12.56 -7.37 4.93
N GLY A 440 -13.83 -7.30 5.33
CA GLY A 440 -15.01 -7.41 4.48
C GLY A 440 -15.05 -8.50 3.39
N VAL A 441 -14.38 -9.64 3.57
CA VAL A 441 -14.56 -10.81 2.74
C VAL A 441 -15.41 -11.82 3.53
N ARG A 442 -16.67 -11.50 3.70
CA ARG A 442 -17.67 -12.57 3.83
C ARG A 442 -18.07 -12.95 2.42
N SER A 443 -17.73 -14.20 2.08
CA SER A 443 -18.11 -14.92 0.86
C SER A 443 -19.58 -14.74 0.48
#